data_68b6652ae716cc547aca759528cbec9c
#
_entry.id   68b6652ae716cc547aca759528cbec9c
#
_cell.length_a   1.000
_cell.length_b   1.000
_cell.length_c   1.000
_cell.angle_alpha   90.00
_cell.angle_beta   90.00
_cell.angle_gamma   90.00
#
_symmetry.space_group_name_H-M   'P 1'
#
loop_
_entity.id
_entity.type
_entity.pdbx_description
1 polymer ?
#
loop_
_entity_poly.entity_id
_entity_poly.type
_entity_poly.pdbx_seq_one_letter_code
_entity_poly.pdbx_strand_id
1 'polypeptide(L)'
;MGLRTMGLDSPAPGAYAFGVAVNEPNLNRTFYLPRLPREFYQGDAVVHWTLSISHRRRGWLTERFHASFRELMLHAAAREGVFCPTYCLMPDHLHLVWMGLRLDSDQGNGMAFLRTYLEPKLAPQKFQHQAHDHVLKEKERRRNAFSGVCHYILENPVQAELAKEPDEWPFSGAVVPGYPTLHPLQKDYWPKFWKLFAAARSPDAGKIIRPPIR
;
A
#
# COMPACT_ATOMS: atom_id res chain seq x y z
N MET A 1 37.46 -40.51 28.26
CA MET A 1 37.40 -40.35 26.77
C MET A 1 36.00 -39.86 26.43
N GLY A 2 35.82 -38.56 26.34
CA GLY A 2 34.51 -37.93 26.13
C GLY A 2 34.43 -37.37 24.73
N LEU A 3 33.41 -37.80 23.99
CA LEU A 3 33.06 -37.27 22.68
C LEU A 3 32.15 -36.05 22.88
N ARG A 4 32.60 -34.87 22.44
CA ARG A 4 31.78 -33.66 22.28
C ARG A 4 31.01 -33.76 20.98
N THR A 5 29.70 -33.76 21.08
CA THR A 5 28.83 -33.51 19.94
C THR A 5 28.75 -32.00 19.69
N MET A 6 29.20 -31.56 18.52
CA MET A 6 28.98 -30.19 18.02
C MET A 6 27.55 -30.08 17.51
N GLY A 7 26.76 -29.25 18.17
CA GLY A 7 25.46 -28.77 17.62
C GLY A 7 25.69 -27.71 16.55
N LEU A 8 25.14 -27.95 15.38
CA LEU A 8 25.07 -26.95 14.32
C LEU A 8 23.81 -26.09 14.56
N ASP A 9 24.01 -24.91 15.11
CA ASP A 9 22.99 -23.87 15.15
C ASP A 9 22.83 -23.30 13.76
N SER A 10 21.61 -23.51 13.19
CA SER A 10 21.16 -22.84 11.99
C SER A 10 20.70 -21.42 12.36
N PRO A 11 21.16 -20.37 11.68
CA PRO A 11 20.66 -19.03 11.95
C PRO A 11 19.23 -18.85 11.39
N ALA A 12 18.37 -18.29 12.21
CA ALA A 12 17.02 -17.84 11.85
C ALA A 12 17.07 -16.81 10.70
N PRO A 13 16.02 -16.72 9.85
CA PRO A 13 15.99 -15.79 8.74
C PRO A 13 15.98 -14.33 9.23
N GLY A 14 16.92 -13.56 8.70
CA GLY A 14 17.32 -12.26 9.16
C GLY A 14 16.22 -11.21 9.23
N ALA A 15 16.08 -10.64 10.42
CA ALA A 15 15.54 -9.31 10.60
C ALA A 15 16.49 -8.31 9.90
N TYR A 16 15.98 -7.52 8.97
CA TYR A 16 16.71 -6.40 8.40
C TYR A 16 16.87 -5.31 9.47
N ALA A 17 17.96 -5.40 10.21
CA ALA A 17 18.37 -4.34 11.12
C ALA A 17 19.06 -3.24 10.32
N PHE A 18 18.37 -2.12 10.11
CA PHE A 18 19.01 -0.87 9.71
C PHE A 18 19.73 -0.31 10.93
N GLY A 19 21.08 -0.42 10.91
CA GLY A 19 21.95 0.20 11.90
C GLY A 19 21.80 1.71 11.88
N VAL A 20 21.25 2.28 12.94
CA VAL A 20 21.27 3.71 13.21
C VAL A 20 22.33 3.94 14.28
N ALA A 21 23.35 4.72 13.92
CA ALA A 21 24.33 5.23 14.89
C ALA A 21 23.60 6.07 15.94
N VAL A 22 23.74 5.69 17.20
CA VAL A 22 23.12 6.37 18.34
C VAL A 22 23.98 7.57 18.70
N ASN A 23 23.57 8.78 18.28
CA ASN A 23 24.00 10.03 18.88
C ASN A 23 22.87 10.56 19.77
N GLU A 24 23.23 11.10 20.92
CA GLU A 24 22.34 11.48 22.03
C GLU A 24 21.15 12.35 21.66
N PRO A 25 19.98 12.24 22.39
CA PRO A 25 18.71 12.77 21.90
C PRO A 25 18.58 14.26 22.18
N ASN A 26 18.54 15.04 21.13
CA ASN A 26 17.95 16.38 21.18
C ASN A 26 16.42 16.23 21.12
N LEU A 27 15.74 16.40 22.26
CA LEU A 27 14.34 16.08 22.56
C LEU A 27 13.29 16.87 21.74
N ASN A 28 13.68 17.65 20.73
CA ASN A 28 12.77 18.45 19.91
C ASN A 28 12.92 18.25 18.40
N ARG A 29 13.54 17.17 17.94
CA ARG A 29 13.54 16.83 16.51
C ARG A 29 12.34 15.91 16.23
N THR A 30 11.32 16.44 15.59
CA THR A 30 10.35 15.66 14.83
C THR A 30 11.12 14.97 13.72
N PHE A 31 11.45 13.68 13.90
CA PHE A 31 12.17 12.91 12.89
C PHE A 31 11.23 12.65 11.70
N TYR A 32 11.31 13.51 10.70
CA TYR A 32 10.73 13.21 9.40
C TYR A 32 11.64 12.22 8.68
N LEU A 33 11.07 11.11 8.25
CA LEU A 33 11.78 10.22 7.33
C LEU A 33 12.07 11.00 6.03
N PRO A 34 13.31 10.97 5.52
CA PRO A 34 13.60 11.61 4.25
C PRO A 34 12.76 10.94 3.15
N ARG A 35 11.99 11.76 2.42
CA ARG A 35 11.27 11.31 1.23
C ARG A 35 12.16 11.46 0.00
N LEU A 36 11.90 10.59 -0.97
CA LEU A 36 12.45 10.80 -2.30
C LEU A 36 11.88 12.10 -2.91
N PRO A 37 12.58 12.72 -3.86
CA PRO A 37 12.05 13.82 -4.66
C PRO A 37 10.71 13.47 -5.30
N ARG A 38 9.87 14.49 -5.56
CA ARG A 38 8.48 14.33 -6.00
C ARG A 38 8.34 13.49 -7.28
N GLU A 39 9.27 13.60 -8.19
CA GLU A 39 9.32 12.88 -9.46
C GLU A 39 9.29 11.36 -9.30
N PHE A 40 9.75 10.82 -8.16
CA PHE A 40 9.70 9.38 -7.87
C PHE A 40 8.29 8.87 -7.56
N TYR A 41 7.33 9.75 -7.32
CA TYR A 41 5.93 9.43 -7.05
C TYR A 41 5.02 9.74 -8.24
N GLN A 42 5.59 10.18 -9.36
CA GLN A 42 4.88 10.60 -10.56
C GLN A 42 4.99 9.59 -11.69
N GLY A 43 4.18 9.80 -12.72
CA GLY A 43 4.20 8.97 -13.91
C GLY A 43 3.77 7.53 -13.63
N ASP A 44 4.55 6.58 -14.13
CA ASP A 44 4.33 5.14 -13.97
C ASP A 44 4.89 4.56 -12.66
N ALA A 45 5.13 5.40 -11.68
CA ALA A 45 5.65 4.98 -10.38
C ALA A 45 4.80 3.87 -9.76
N VAL A 46 5.48 2.92 -9.12
CA VAL A 46 4.85 1.88 -8.28
C VAL A 46 5.32 2.12 -6.86
N VAL A 47 4.39 2.41 -5.97
CA VAL A 47 4.72 2.77 -4.59
C VAL A 47 3.90 1.94 -3.61
N HIS A 48 4.59 1.32 -2.68
CA HIS A 48 3.99 0.72 -1.49
C HIS A 48 3.89 1.79 -0.41
N TRP A 49 2.68 2.12 -0.03
CA TRP A 49 2.37 3.07 1.02
C TRP A 49 1.95 2.35 2.30
N THR A 50 2.43 2.84 3.44
CA THR A 50 1.98 2.41 4.76
C THR A 50 1.54 3.63 5.57
N LEU A 51 0.29 3.64 6.03
CA LEU A 51 -0.25 4.68 6.89
C LEU A 51 -0.50 4.08 8.28
N SER A 52 0.30 4.48 9.25
CA SER A 52 0.15 4.05 10.63
C SER A 52 -0.78 4.97 11.42
N ILE A 53 -1.56 4.39 12.32
CA ILE A 53 -2.35 5.17 13.28
C ILE A 53 -1.42 5.65 14.40
N SER A 54 -1.59 6.89 14.83
CA SER A 54 -0.83 7.47 15.92
C SER A 54 -0.89 6.59 17.18
N HIS A 55 0.28 6.33 17.77
CA HIS A 55 0.43 5.45 18.93
C HIS A 55 -0.10 4.03 18.72
N ARG A 56 -0.20 3.58 17.46
CA ARG A 56 -0.72 2.24 17.11
C ARG A 56 -2.10 1.95 17.71
N ARG A 57 -2.94 2.97 17.81
CA ARG A 57 -4.28 2.83 18.33
C ARG A 57 -5.15 1.98 17.44
N ARG A 58 -6.02 1.18 18.08
CA ARG A 58 -6.96 0.24 17.42
C ARG A 58 -8.41 0.69 17.63
N GLY A 59 -9.39 -0.07 17.12
CA GLY A 59 -10.82 0.15 17.33
C GLY A 59 -11.49 1.08 16.31
N TRP A 60 -10.77 1.54 15.30
CA TRP A 60 -11.27 2.38 14.20
C TRP A 60 -11.70 1.56 12.97
N LEU A 61 -11.16 0.35 12.81
CA LEU A 61 -11.40 -0.50 11.65
C LEU A 61 -12.78 -1.13 11.73
N THR A 62 -13.67 -0.70 10.88
CA THR A 62 -15.06 -1.15 10.76
C THR A 62 -15.43 -1.28 9.28
N GLU A 63 -16.51 -2.01 8.97
CA GLU A 63 -17.05 -2.07 7.60
C GLU A 63 -17.37 -0.68 7.03
N ARG A 64 -17.92 0.20 7.87
CA ARG A 64 -18.23 1.59 7.47
C ARG A 64 -16.97 2.36 7.10
N PHE A 65 -15.89 2.21 7.88
CA PHE A 65 -14.60 2.81 7.56
C PHE A 65 -14.03 2.23 6.27
N HIS A 66 -14.07 0.91 6.12
CA HIS A 66 -13.61 0.23 4.93
C HIS A 66 -14.35 0.68 3.66
N ALA A 67 -15.68 0.80 3.72
CA ALA A 67 -16.47 1.34 2.61
C ALA A 67 -16.04 2.77 2.24
N SER A 68 -15.87 3.64 3.25
CA SER A 68 -15.39 5.01 3.05
C SER A 68 -13.96 5.06 2.47
N PHE A 69 -13.07 4.17 2.92
CA PHE A 69 -11.73 4.05 2.38
C PHE A 69 -11.78 3.68 0.89
N ARG A 70 -12.57 2.67 0.51
CA ARG A 70 -12.71 2.25 -0.89
C ARG A 70 -13.26 3.37 -1.78
N GLU A 71 -14.25 4.11 -1.31
CA GLU A 71 -14.82 5.26 -2.01
C GLU A 71 -13.74 6.34 -2.26
N LEU A 72 -13.03 6.75 -1.22
CA LEU A 72 -11.97 7.76 -1.32
C LEU A 72 -10.80 7.28 -2.20
N MET A 73 -10.50 6.00 -2.18
CA MET A 73 -9.51 5.39 -3.09
C MET A 73 -9.96 5.48 -4.55
N LEU A 74 -11.27 5.30 -4.86
CA LEU A 74 -11.81 5.49 -6.21
C LEU A 74 -11.69 6.95 -6.66
N HIS A 75 -11.96 7.91 -5.75
CA HIS A 75 -11.77 9.33 -6.04
C HIS A 75 -10.29 9.67 -6.31
N ALA A 76 -9.38 9.17 -5.48
CA ALA A 76 -7.94 9.34 -5.69
C ALA A 76 -7.49 8.73 -7.03
N ALA A 77 -7.97 7.52 -7.35
CA ALA A 77 -7.67 6.83 -8.60
C ALA A 77 -8.13 7.63 -9.83
N ALA A 78 -9.34 8.17 -9.80
CA ALA A 78 -9.89 8.97 -10.89
C ALA A 78 -9.14 10.30 -11.07
N ARG A 79 -8.77 10.97 -9.98
CA ARG A 79 -8.08 12.26 -10.00
C ARG A 79 -6.65 12.14 -10.49
N GLU A 80 -5.90 11.22 -9.89
CA GLU A 80 -4.46 11.13 -10.07
C GLU A 80 -4.03 10.05 -11.07
N GLY A 81 -5.00 9.36 -11.67
CA GLY A 81 -4.70 8.32 -12.66
C GLY A 81 -3.87 7.18 -12.08
N VAL A 82 -4.34 6.57 -11.00
CA VAL A 82 -3.66 5.45 -10.35
C VAL A 82 -4.58 4.24 -10.22
N PHE A 83 -4.02 3.04 -10.26
CA PHE A 83 -4.70 1.81 -9.83
C PHE A 83 -4.11 1.33 -8.51
N CYS A 84 -4.95 0.71 -7.68
CA CYS A 84 -4.53 0.03 -6.47
C CYS A 84 -4.72 -1.48 -6.66
N PRO A 85 -3.66 -2.23 -7.04
CA PRO A 85 -3.73 -3.67 -7.23
C PRO A 85 -3.97 -4.44 -5.92
N THR A 86 -3.53 -3.90 -4.81
CA THR A 86 -3.75 -4.52 -3.50
C THR A 86 -3.71 -3.49 -2.38
N TYR A 87 -4.54 -3.71 -1.37
CA TYR A 87 -4.47 -3.05 -0.08
C TYR A 87 -4.85 -4.03 1.03
N CYS A 88 -4.44 -3.73 2.26
CA CYS A 88 -4.88 -4.38 3.47
C CYS A 88 -4.96 -3.36 4.60
N LEU A 89 -6.12 -3.29 5.26
CA LEU A 89 -6.31 -2.48 6.47
C LEU A 89 -6.09 -3.37 7.68
N MET A 90 -5.08 -3.04 8.48
CA MET A 90 -4.75 -3.71 9.74
C MET A 90 -5.31 -2.90 10.92
N PRO A 91 -5.48 -3.47 12.11
CA PRO A 91 -6.09 -2.77 13.23
C PRO A 91 -5.40 -1.47 13.66
N ASP A 92 -4.13 -1.26 13.35
CA ASP A 92 -3.30 -0.14 13.78
C ASP A 92 -2.55 0.58 12.65
N HIS A 93 -2.70 0.09 11.41
CA HIS A 93 -2.12 0.68 10.20
C HIS A 93 -2.83 0.17 8.96
N LEU A 94 -2.45 0.66 7.78
CA LEU A 94 -2.91 0.14 6.51
C LEU A 94 -1.77 0.12 5.50
N HIS A 95 -1.81 -0.85 4.61
CA HIS A 95 -0.93 -0.98 3.46
C HIS A 95 -1.71 -0.84 2.17
N LEU A 96 -1.11 -0.21 1.17
CA LEU A 96 -1.62 -0.22 -0.19
C LEU A 96 -0.46 -0.09 -1.19
N VAL A 97 -0.65 -0.64 -2.38
CA VAL A 97 0.21 -0.37 -3.54
C VAL A 97 -0.56 0.51 -4.50
N TRP A 98 0.08 1.57 -4.98
CA TRP A 98 -0.40 2.36 -6.11
C TRP A 98 0.50 2.22 -7.31
N MET A 99 -0.11 2.17 -8.50
CA MET A 99 0.55 2.15 -9.79
C MET A 99 0.02 3.28 -10.66
N GLY A 100 0.90 4.15 -11.12
CA GLY A 100 0.51 5.26 -12.01
C GLY A 100 0.19 4.77 -13.43
N LEU A 101 -0.81 5.40 -14.04
CA LEU A 101 -1.34 5.05 -15.36
C LEU A 101 -0.90 6.02 -16.43
N ARG A 102 -0.61 7.27 -16.08
CA ARG A 102 -0.37 8.38 -17.00
C ARG A 102 0.93 9.08 -16.62
N LEU A 103 1.51 9.84 -17.54
CA LEU A 103 2.71 10.64 -17.28
C LEU A 103 2.48 11.73 -16.21
N ASP A 104 1.25 12.23 -16.12
CA ASP A 104 0.83 13.23 -15.13
C ASP A 104 0.26 12.64 -13.83
N SER A 105 0.25 11.31 -13.68
CA SER A 105 -0.13 10.67 -12.41
C SER A 105 0.74 11.18 -11.27
N ASP A 106 0.13 11.54 -10.12
CA ASP A 106 0.85 12.05 -8.95
C ASP A 106 0.33 11.40 -7.67
N GLN A 107 1.08 10.41 -7.20
CA GLN A 107 0.72 9.66 -6.00
C GLN A 107 0.87 10.49 -4.71
N GLY A 108 1.73 11.51 -4.72
CA GLY A 108 1.85 12.44 -3.60
C GLY A 108 0.57 13.23 -3.37
N ASN A 109 -0.01 13.78 -4.45
CA ASN A 109 -1.32 14.45 -4.41
C ASN A 109 -2.43 13.49 -4.00
N GLY A 110 -2.45 12.27 -4.58
CA GLY A 110 -3.42 11.24 -4.23
C GLY A 110 -3.36 10.86 -2.75
N MET A 111 -2.17 10.73 -2.19
CA MET A 111 -1.97 10.42 -0.78
C MET A 111 -2.39 11.57 0.13
N ALA A 112 -2.08 12.82 -0.24
CA ALA A 112 -2.54 13.99 0.49
C ALA A 112 -4.08 14.06 0.51
N PHE A 113 -4.72 13.87 -0.64
CA PHE A 113 -6.18 13.78 -0.75
C PHE A 113 -6.74 12.67 0.15
N LEU A 114 -6.24 11.44 0.00
CA LEU A 114 -6.74 10.31 0.76
C LEU A 114 -6.66 10.56 2.27
N ARG A 115 -5.52 11.04 2.76
CA ARG A 115 -5.33 11.34 4.18
C ARG A 115 -6.27 12.44 4.67
N THR A 116 -6.41 13.53 3.92
CA THR A 116 -7.26 14.68 4.30
C THR A 116 -8.71 14.26 4.52
N TYR A 117 -9.25 13.42 3.63
CA TYR A 117 -10.66 13.02 3.70
C TYR A 117 -10.92 11.75 4.52
N LEU A 118 -9.91 10.93 4.75
CA LEU A 118 -10.02 9.72 5.54
C LEU A 118 -9.79 9.97 7.05
N GLU A 119 -8.90 10.92 7.41
CA GLU A 119 -8.56 11.19 8.81
C GLU A 119 -9.77 11.59 9.68
N PRO A 120 -10.74 12.39 9.22
CA PRO A 120 -11.94 12.68 10.02
C PRO A 120 -12.78 11.44 10.35
N LYS A 121 -12.70 10.39 9.51
CA LYS A 121 -13.42 9.13 9.73
C LYS A 121 -12.72 8.20 10.73
N LEU A 122 -11.47 8.51 11.09
CA LEU A 122 -10.72 7.82 12.15
C LEU A 122 -11.05 8.33 13.55
N ALA A 123 -11.69 9.49 13.68
CA ALA A 123 -11.87 10.16 14.96
C ALA A 123 -12.37 9.20 16.07
N PRO A 124 -11.81 9.24 17.27
CA PRO A 124 -10.83 10.21 17.77
C PRO A 124 -9.36 9.90 17.39
N GLN A 125 -9.09 8.79 16.70
CA GLN A 125 -7.75 8.43 16.27
C GLN A 125 -7.28 9.35 15.12
N LYS A 126 -5.96 9.36 14.86
CA LYS A 126 -5.33 10.12 13.79
C LYS A 126 -4.24 9.28 13.12
N PHE A 127 -3.93 9.58 11.88
CA PHE A 127 -2.72 9.05 11.27
C PHE A 127 -1.46 9.61 11.92
N GLN A 128 -0.36 8.86 11.89
CA GLN A 128 0.95 9.42 12.13
C GLN A 128 1.21 10.55 11.12
N HIS A 129 2.03 11.53 11.51
CA HIS A 129 2.27 12.74 10.72
C HIS A 129 2.70 12.41 9.27
N GLN A 130 3.52 11.40 9.09
CA GLN A 130 4.02 11.00 7.78
C GLN A 130 3.63 9.55 7.44
N ALA A 131 3.13 9.33 6.22
CA ALA A 131 3.03 8.00 5.66
C ALA A 131 4.43 7.48 5.33
N HIS A 132 4.66 6.20 5.55
CA HIS A 132 5.81 5.50 5.04
C HIS A 132 5.59 5.14 3.57
N ASP A 133 6.64 5.24 2.78
CA ASP A 133 6.60 4.88 1.36
C ASP A 133 7.85 4.09 0.94
N HIS A 134 7.64 3.15 0.06
CA HIS A 134 8.69 2.43 -0.64
C HIS A 134 8.39 2.46 -2.14
N VAL A 135 9.18 3.25 -2.88
CA VAL A 135 9.09 3.31 -4.35
C VAL A 135 9.82 2.11 -4.93
N LEU A 136 9.12 1.25 -5.64
CA LEU A 136 9.71 0.10 -6.31
C LEU A 136 10.50 0.59 -7.54
N LYS A 137 11.82 0.60 -7.44
CA LYS A 137 12.72 0.94 -8.54
C LYS A 137 12.63 -0.09 -9.65
N GLU A 138 12.97 0.29 -10.88
CA GLU A 138 12.88 -0.60 -12.04
C GLU A 138 13.63 -1.92 -11.85
N LYS A 139 14.82 -1.88 -11.22
CA LYS A 139 15.60 -3.08 -10.88
C LYS A 139 14.86 -4.04 -9.94
N GLU A 140 14.08 -3.50 -8.99
CA GLU A 140 13.26 -4.28 -8.06
C GLU A 140 12.05 -4.85 -8.77
N ARG A 141 11.38 -4.06 -9.61
CA ARG A 141 10.24 -4.51 -10.45
C ARG A 141 10.64 -5.68 -11.34
N ARG A 142 11.80 -5.65 -11.96
CA ARG A 142 12.36 -6.76 -12.78
C ARG A 142 12.67 -8.03 -11.97
N ARG A 143 12.82 -7.95 -10.65
CA ARG A 143 13.11 -9.08 -9.74
C ARG A 143 11.86 -9.62 -9.03
N ASN A 144 10.68 -9.41 -9.58
CA ASN A 144 9.40 -9.81 -8.98
C ASN A 144 9.10 -9.15 -7.60
N ALA A 145 9.78 -8.06 -7.24
CA ALA A 145 9.53 -7.36 -5.98
C ALA A 145 8.07 -6.88 -5.88
N PHE A 146 7.46 -6.50 -7.00
CA PHE A 146 6.04 -6.15 -7.04
C PHE A 146 5.14 -7.29 -6.54
N SER A 147 5.33 -8.50 -7.06
CA SER A 147 4.58 -9.69 -6.62
C SER A 147 4.83 -9.98 -5.15
N GLY A 148 6.09 -9.89 -4.70
CA GLY A 148 6.46 -10.08 -3.30
C GLY A 148 5.78 -9.08 -2.36
N VAL A 149 5.73 -7.79 -2.75
CA VAL A 149 5.04 -6.75 -1.96
C VAL A 149 3.54 -6.99 -1.90
N CYS A 150 2.91 -7.34 -3.03
CA CYS A 150 1.47 -7.64 -3.04
C CYS A 150 1.14 -8.85 -2.17
N HIS A 151 1.93 -9.91 -2.26
CA HIS A 151 1.78 -11.10 -1.40
C HIS A 151 1.97 -10.74 0.07
N TYR A 152 3.04 -10.05 0.42
CA TYR A 152 3.29 -9.57 1.77
C TYR A 152 2.10 -8.80 2.34
N ILE A 153 1.49 -7.88 1.58
CA ILE A 153 0.35 -7.10 2.03
C ILE A 153 -0.86 -7.98 2.35
N LEU A 154 -1.12 -8.99 1.52
CA LEU A 154 -2.25 -9.90 1.73
C LEU A 154 -2.04 -10.89 2.87
N GLU A 155 -0.79 -11.26 3.14
CA GLU A 155 -0.41 -12.15 4.23
C GLU A 155 -0.33 -11.45 5.61
N ASN A 156 -0.36 -10.12 5.66
CA ASN A 156 -0.24 -9.39 6.93
C ASN A 156 -1.22 -9.84 8.02
N PRO A 157 -2.53 -10.08 7.73
CA PRO A 157 -3.46 -10.56 8.74
C PRO A 157 -3.12 -11.94 9.30
N VAL A 158 -2.60 -12.83 8.45
CA VAL A 158 -2.19 -14.18 8.85
C VAL A 158 -0.92 -14.10 9.72
N GLN A 159 0.06 -13.31 9.29
CA GLN A 159 1.30 -13.09 10.05
C GLN A 159 1.05 -12.42 11.42
N ALA A 160 -0.04 -11.64 11.52
CA ALA A 160 -0.47 -10.99 12.76
C ALA A 160 -1.47 -11.84 13.57
N GLU A 161 -1.70 -13.10 13.18
CA GLU A 161 -2.64 -14.03 13.83
C GLU A 161 -4.08 -13.52 13.94
N LEU A 162 -4.50 -12.67 12.97
CA LEU A 162 -5.84 -12.09 12.90
C LEU A 162 -6.78 -12.92 12.01
N ALA A 163 -6.23 -13.76 11.15
CA ALA A 163 -6.91 -14.70 10.27
C ALA A 163 -6.04 -15.94 10.10
N LYS A 164 -6.64 -17.07 9.72
CA LYS A 164 -5.89 -18.31 9.41
C LYS A 164 -5.41 -18.29 7.96
N GLU A 165 -6.25 -17.75 7.07
CA GLU A 165 -5.98 -17.61 5.64
C GLU A 165 -6.26 -16.16 5.22
N PRO A 166 -5.57 -15.66 4.17
CA PRO A 166 -5.74 -14.27 3.72
C PRO A 166 -7.17 -13.89 3.30
N ASP A 167 -7.96 -14.84 2.80
CA ASP A 167 -9.34 -14.63 2.34
C ASP A 167 -10.35 -14.53 3.49
N GLU A 168 -9.98 -14.94 4.70
CA GLU A 168 -10.79 -14.74 5.91
C GLU A 168 -10.74 -13.27 6.40
N TRP A 169 -9.80 -12.45 5.90
CA TRP A 169 -9.67 -11.06 6.32
C TRP A 169 -10.49 -10.11 5.45
N PRO A 170 -11.62 -9.54 5.95
CA PRO A 170 -12.57 -8.79 5.13
C PRO A 170 -12.08 -7.40 4.72
N PHE A 171 -10.97 -6.91 5.29
CA PHE A 171 -10.47 -5.56 5.08
C PHE A 171 -9.28 -5.51 4.11
N SER A 172 -9.19 -6.45 3.19
CA SER A 172 -8.23 -6.46 2.09
C SER A 172 -8.93 -6.36 0.74
N GLY A 173 -8.18 -6.10 -0.34
CA GLY A 173 -8.74 -6.07 -1.68
C GLY A 173 -7.92 -5.27 -2.68
N ALA A 174 -8.59 -4.85 -3.74
CA ALA A 174 -8.08 -3.96 -4.78
C ALA A 174 -9.04 -2.80 -5.04
N VAL A 175 -8.53 -1.71 -5.64
CA VAL A 175 -9.37 -0.63 -6.16
C VAL A 175 -8.97 -0.35 -7.60
N VAL A 176 -9.81 -0.83 -8.52
CA VAL A 176 -9.69 -0.63 -9.96
C VAL A 176 -11.01 -0.01 -10.43
N PRO A 177 -11.01 1.23 -10.93
CA PRO A 177 -12.23 1.91 -11.36
C PRO A 177 -13.03 1.08 -12.36
N GLY A 178 -14.34 0.97 -12.13
CA GLY A 178 -15.26 0.17 -12.96
C GLY A 178 -15.32 -1.32 -12.60
N TYR A 179 -14.47 -1.81 -11.67
CA TYR A 179 -14.39 -3.23 -11.31
C TYR A 179 -14.44 -3.44 -9.79
N PRO A 180 -15.59 -3.16 -9.14
CA PRO A 180 -15.71 -3.12 -7.67
C PRO A 180 -15.54 -4.49 -7.00
N THR A 181 -15.77 -5.58 -7.73
CA THR A 181 -15.69 -6.96 -7.22
C THR A 181 -14.36 -7.64 -7.50
N LEU A 182 -13.44 -6.93 -8.18
CA LEU A 182 -12.12 -7.49 -8.48
C LEU A 182 -11.28 -7.58 -7.20
N HIS A 183 -10.82 -8.80 -6.86
CA HIS A 183 -10.10 -9.04 -5.61
C HIS A 183 -8.80 -9.83 -5.87
N PRO A 184 -7.66 -9.44 -5.26
CA PRO A 184 -6.35 -10.01 -5.56
C PRO A 184 -6.19 -11.50 -5.20
N LEU A 185 -7.05 -12.05 -4.37
CA LEU A 185 -7.08 -13.48 -4.03
C LEU A 185 -7.89 -14.32 -5.00
N GLN A 186 -8.61 -13.72 -5.97
CA GLN A 186 -9.30 -14.48 -7.02
C GLN A 186 -8.28 -15.11 -7.96
N LYS A 187 -8.53 -16.37 -8.34
CA LYS A 187 -7.64 -17.19 -9.19
C LYS A 187 -7.26 -16.50 -10.52
N ASP A 188 -8.18 -15.73 -11.10
CA ASP A 188 -8.01 -15.06 -12.40
C ASP A 188 -7.76 -13.56 -12.28
N TYR A 189 -7.47 -13.09 -11.05
CA TYR A 189 -7.28 -11.67 -10.76
C TYR A 189 -6.13 -11.07 -11.57
N TRP A 190 -4.93 -11.61 -11.48
CA TRP A 190 -3.75 -11.01 -12.07
C TRP A 190 -3.81 -10.89 -13.59
N PRO A 191 -4.25 -11.93 -14.35
CA PRO A 191 -4.49 -11.79 -15.78
C PRO A 191 -5.48 -10.69 -16.12
N LYS A 192 -6.59 -10.59 -15.38
CA LYS A 192 -7.59 -9.53 -15.57
C LYS A 192 -7.02 -8.16 -15.23
N PHE A 193 -6.36 -8.03 -14.09
CA PHE A 193 -5.76 -6.77 -13.64
C PHE A 193 -4.77 -6.22 -14.69
N TRP A 194 -3.85 -7.04 -15.17
CA TRP A 194 -2.86 -6.60 -16.15
C TRP A 194 -3.49 -6.19 -17.48
N LYS A 195 -4.53 -6.88 -17.91
CA LYS A 195 -5.31 -6.49 -19.11
C LYS A 195 -5.96 -5.12 -18.92
N LEU A 196 -6.59 -4.87 -17.77
CA LEU A 196 -7.21 -3.59 -17.45
C LEU A 196 -6.17 -2.47 -17.30
N PHE A 197 -5.07 -2.74 -16.64
CA PHE A 197 -3.96 -1.80 -16.48
C PHE A 197 -3.36 -1.39 -17.82
N ALA A 198 -3.12 -2.35 -18.70
CA ALA A 198 -2.62 -2.06 -20.06
C ALA A 198 -3.61 -1.23 -20.87
N ALA A 199 -4.92 -1.55 -20.81
CA ALA A 199 -5.95 -0.80 -21.48
C ALA A 199 -6.06 0.65 -20.95
N ALA A 200 -5.97 0.84 -19.63
CA ALA A 200 -6.04 2.18 -19.01
C ALA A 200 -4.81 3.06 -19.34
N ARG A 201 -3.68 2.46 -19.67
CA ARG A 201 -2.44 3.16 -20.10
C ARG A 201 -2.38 3.44 -21.61
N SER A 202 -3.30 2.90 -22.39
CA SER A 202 -3.34 3.15 -23.83
C SER A 202 -3.50 4.65 -24.11
N PRO A 203 -2.78 5.22 -25.12
CA PRO A 203 -2.96 6.61 -25.55
C PRO A 203 -4.40 6.96 -25.91
N ASP A 204 -5.20 5.97 -26.33
CA ASP A 204 -6.61 6.13 -26.66
C ASP A 204 -7.53 6.09 -25.43
N ALA A 205 -7.07 5.65 -24.26
CA ALA A 205 -7.87 5.62 -23.04
C ALA A 205 -8.30 7.03 -22.55
N GLY A 206 -7.63 8.10 -23.02
CA GLY A 206 -8.02 9.49 -22.77
C GLY A 206 -9.20 9.99 -23.60
N LYS A 207 -9.64 9.22 -24.60
CA LYS A 207 -10.84 9.52 -25.41
C LYS A 207 -12.09 8.92 -24.78
N ILE A 208 -12.29 9.07 -23.48
CA ILE A 208 -13.61 8.84 -22.89
C ILE A 208 -14.50 9.95 -23.45
N ILE A 209 -15.37 9.58 -24.39
CA ILE A 209 -16.45 10.41 -24.90
C ILE A 209 -17.26 10.87 -23.70
N ARG A 210 -17.07 12.13 -23.29
CA ARG A 210 -17.95 12.75 -22.32
C ARG A 210 -19.33 12.85 -22.97
N PRO A 211 -20.41 12.28 -22.39
CA PRO A 211 -21.73 12.52 -22.90
C PRO A 211 -21.99 14.04 -22.87
N PRO A 212 -22.65 14.62 -23.88
CA PRO A 212 -22.95 16.03 -23.87
C PRO A 212 -23.80 16.35 -22.64
N ILE A 213 -23.38 17.34 -21.89
CA ILE A 213 -24.17 17.92 -20.79
C ILE A 213 -25.40 18.54 -21.43
N ARG A 214 -26.58 17.97 -21.18
CA ARG A 214 -27.85 18.58 -21.51
C ARG A 214 -28.27 19.54 -20.41
#